data_336a54571b14f3014bb874b7978660b9
#
_entry.id   336a54571b14f3014bb874b7978660b9
#
_cell.length_a   1.000
_cell.length_b   1.000
_cell.length_c   1.000
_cell.angle_alpha   90.00
_cell.angle_beta   90.00
_cell.angle_gamma   90.00
#
_symmetry.space_group_name_H-M   'P 1'
#
loop_
_entity.id
_entity.type
_entity.pdbx_description
1 polymer ?
#
loop_
_entity_poly.entity_id
_entity_poly.type
_entity_poly.pdbx_seq_one_letter_code
_entity_poly.pdbx_strand_id
1 'polypeptide(L)'
;MVICTDSLLRLYSMIKITDSIYINESEVKESFIRSSGPGGQHVNKVATAVQLHFNAKISGNISEKVYNRLRAIAGSKLTEDGNLIIVSRAHRSQSQNRRVALDKLISLLQQAAKKPKHRTPTRPSRASVEKRLRNKRLQSEKKKSRRNIDPSAD
;
A
#
# COMPACT_ATOMS: atom_id res chain seq x y z
N MET A 1 6.76 -42.85 31.77
CA MET A 1 5.73 -41.83 31.51
C MET A 1 6.45 -40.62 30.95
N VAL A 2 6.68 -40.68 29.64
CA VAL A 2 7.45 -39.60 28.90
C VAL A 2 6.38 -38.66 28.36
N ILE A 3 6.20 -37.53 29.03
CA ILE A 3 5.30 -36.47 28.58
C ILE A 3 5.98 -35.75 27.42
N CYS A 4 5.33 -35.85 26.25
CA CYS A 4 5.69 -35.17 25.02
C CYS A 4 6.00 -33.69 25.24
N THR A 5 7.29 -33.36 25.15
CA THR A 5 7.83 -31.99 25.13
C THR A 5 7.76 -31.34 23.74
N ASP A 6 7.02 -31.95 22.81
CA ASP A 6 6.93 -31.48 21.42
C ASP A 6 5.94 -30.31 21.19
N SER A 7 5.13 -29.98 22.21
CA SER A 7 4.19 -28.86 22.14
C SER A 7 4.79 -27.49 22.46
N LEU A 8 5.99 -27.44 23.04
CA LEU A 8 6.62 -26.18 23.46
C LEU A 8 7.63 -25.62 22.44
N LEU A 9 7.98 -26.37 21.40
CA LEU A 9 8.92 -25.95 20.35
C LEU A 9 8.26 -25.32 19.11
N ARG A 10 6.93 -25.16 19.11
CA ARG A 10 6.26 -24.16 18.24
C ARG A 10 6.39 -22.77 18.83
N LEU A 11 7.53 -22.42 19.38
CA LEU A 11 7.90 -21.10 19.83
C LEU A 11 8.01 -20.20 18.58
N TYR A 12 6.83 -19.68 18.19
CA TYR A 12 6.64 -18.36 17.64
C TYR A 12 7.79 -17.88 16.75
N SER A 13 7.76 -18.30 15.49
CA SER A 13 8.54 -17.63 14.46
C SER A 13 8.01 -16.18 14.38
N MET A 14 8.66 -15.28 15.12
CA MET A 14 8.31 -13.86 15.13
C MET A 14 8.99 -13.14 13.98
N ILE A 15 8.20 -12.53 13.14
CA ILE A 15 8.68 -11.67 12.06
C ILE A 15 8.94 -10.29 12.65
N LYS A 16 10.22 -9.89 12.72
CA LYS A 16 10.62 -8.56 13.19
C LYS A 16 10.29 -7.52 12.11
N ILE A 17 9.47 -6.53 12.44
CA ILE A 17 9.14 -5.40 11.58
C ILE A 17 10.00 -4.19 11.91
N THR A 18 10.02 -3.81 13.19
CA THR A 18 10.86 -2.76 13.79
C THR A 18 11.32 -3.24 15.15
N ASP A 19 12.17 -2.47 15.84
CA ASP A 19 12.62 -2.83 17.19
C ASP A 19 11.47 -2.90 18.22
N SER A 20 10.34 -2.25 17.91
CA SER A 20 9.16 -2.19 18.79
C SER A 20 7.95 -2.98 18.28
N ILE A 21 7.99 -3.52 17.05
CA ILE A 21 6.85 -4.20 16.42
C ILE A 21 7.30 -5.55 15.88
N TYR A 22 6.68 -6.60 16.38
CA TYR A 22 6.85 -7.98 15.94
C TYR A 22 5.49 -8.55 15.58
N ILE A 23 5.41 -9.37 14.58
CA ILE A 23 4.21 -10.13 14.21
C ILE A 23 4.48 -11.61 14.33
N ASN A 24 3.48 -12.36 14.75
CA ASN A 24 3.56 -13.80 14.78
C ASN A 24 3.32 -14.36 13.37
N GLU A 25 4.14 -15.31 12.92
CA GLU A 25 3.96 -15.96 11.62
C GLU A 25 2.57 -16.62 11.51
N SER A 26 1.99 -17.06 12.63
CA SER A 26 0.63 -17.63 12.68
C SER A 26 -0.49 -16.62 12.36
N GLU A 27 -0.22 -15.31 12.49
CA GLU A 27 -1.17 -14.24 12.13
C GLU A 27 -1.20 -14.00 10.60
N VAL A 28 -0.20 -14.51 9.88
CA VAL A 28 -0.09 -14.38 8.42
C VAL A 28 -0.59 -15.67 7.77
N LYS A 29 -1.78 -15.60 7.18
CA LYS A 29 -2.35 -16.72 6.42
C LYS A 29 -1.89 -16.63 4.98
N GLU A 30 -1.46 -17.76 4.43
CA GLU A 30 -1.03 -17.87 3.04
C GLU A 30 -2.06 -18.63 2.22
N SER A 31 -2.33 -18.15 1.01
CA SER A 31 -3.11 -18.85 0.00
C SER A 31 -2.39 -18.82 -1.34
N PHE A 32 -2.50 -19.92 -2.07
CA PHE A 32 -1.87 -20.09 -3.37
C PHE A 32 -2.91 -19.95 -4.45
N ILE A 33 -2.70 -19.00 -5.35
CA ILE A 33 -3.62 -18.73 -6.45
C ILE A 33 -2.94 -18.95 -7.79
N ARG A 34 -3.73 -19.27 -8.80
CA ARG A 34 -3.22 -19.37 -10.17
C ARG A 34 -2.74 -18.00 -10.63
N SER A 35 -1.53 -17.94 -11.20
CA SER A 35 -1.05 -16.69 -11.76
C SER A 35 -1.79 -16.42 -13.08
N SER A 36 -2.47 -15.29 -13.15
CA SER A 36 -3.05 -14.78 -14.40
C SER A 36 -2.01 -13.88 -15.09
N GLY A 37 -1.60 -14.22 -16.30
CA GLY A 37 -0.65 -13.42 -17.07
C GLY A 37 -0.55 -13.90 -18.51
N PRO A 38 0.01 -13.11 -19.43
CA PRO A 38 0.32 -13.51 -20.79
C PRO A 38 1.43 -14.57 -20.75
N GLY A 39 1.06 -15.84 -20.66
CA GLY A 39 1.98 -16.98 -20.63
C GLY A 39 1.35 -18.20 -21.29
N GLY A 40 2.18 -19.16 -21.69
CA GLY A 40 1.75 -20.41 -22.29
C GLY A 40 0.88 -21.26 -21.34
N GLN A 41 0.36 -22.39 -21.83
CA GLN A 41 -0.54 -23.29 -21.08
C GLN A 41 -0.04 -23.72 -19.70
N HIS A 42 1.27 -23.74 -19.47
CA HIS A 42 1.87 -24.13 -18.20
C HIS A 42 1.63 -23.09 -17.08
N VAL A 43 1.69 -21.78 -17.41
CA VAL A 43 1.51 -20.69 -16.43
C VAL A 43 0.09 -20.70 -15.85
N ASN A 44 -0.91 -21.06 -16.63
CA ASN A 44 -2.31 -21.08 -16.20
C ASN A 44 -2.69 -22.33 -15.38
N LYS A 45 -1.85 -23.36 -15.39
CA LYS A 45 -2.10 -24.64 -14.69
C LYS A 45 -1.44 -24.69 -13.29
N VAL A 46 -0.41 -23.88 -13.05
CA VAL A 46 0.37 -23.92 -11.79
C VAL A 46 0.00 -22.75 -10.88
N ALA A 47 -0.34 -23.03 -9.61
CA ALA A 47 -0.65 -22.04 -8.60
C ALA A 47 0.65 -21.47 -7.97
N THR A 48 1.40 -20.70 -8.75
CA THR A 48 2.68 -20.10 -8.29
C THR A 48 2.51 -18.74 -7.63
N ALA A 49 1.39 -18.07 -7.82
CA ALA A 49 1.13 -16.79 -7.16
C ALA A 49 0.74 -17.02 -5.69
N VAL A 50 1.27 -16.17 -4.82
CA VAL A 50 1.05 -16.22 -3.37
C VAL A 50 0.26 -15.01 -2.95
N GLN A 51 -0.78 -15.23 -2.17
CA GLN A 51 -1.59 -14.22 -1.53
C GLN A 51 -1.44 -14.36 -0.02
N LEU A 52 -0.99 -13.29 0.64
CA LEU A 52 -0.89 -13.20 2.09
C LEU A 52 -2.08 -12.42 2.64
N HIS A 53 -2.64 -12.92 3.72
CA HIS A 53 -3.69 -12.29 4.49
C HIS A 53 -3.17 -12.03 5.91
N PHE A 54 -3.21 -10.78 6.34
CA PHE A 54 -2.80 -10.37 7.67
C PHE A 54 -3.84 -9.42 8.27
N ASN A 55 -4.43 -9.78 9.41
CA ASN A 55 -5.40 -8.92 10.06
C ASN A 55 -4.70 -7.94 11.01
N ALA A 56 -4.50 -6.72 10.53
CA ALA A 56 -3.83 -5.67 11.28
C ALA A 56 -4.67 -5.07 12.41
N LYS A 57 -5.99 -5.25 12.38
CA LYS A 57 -6.91 -4.73 13.40
C LYS A 57 -6.94 -5.62 14.64
N ILE A 58 -6.80 -6.94 14.46
CA ILE A 58 -6.85 -7.92 15.55
C ILE A 58 -5.46 -8.16 16.14
N SER A 59 -4.39 -7.90 15.39
CA SER A 59 -3.01 -8.08 15.85
C SER A 59 -2.72 -7.20 17.07
N GLY A 60 -2.46 -7.84 18.22
CA GLY A 60 -2.17 -7.14 19.48
C GLY A 60 -0.87 -6.32 19.47
N ASN A 61 0.00 -6.55 18.49
CA ASN A 61 1.30 -5.91 18.37
C ASN A 61 1.26 -4.61 17.52
N ILE A 62 0.10 -4.29 16.94
CA ILE A 62 -0.09 -3.08 16.14
C ILE A 62 -0.94 -2.08 16.92
N SER A 63 -0.35 -0.94 17.30
CA SER A 63 -1.10 0.13 17.96
C SER A 63 -2.10 0.77 16.99
N GLU A 64 -3.19 1.33 17.52
CA GLU A 64 -4.21 2.02 16.74
C GLU A 64 -3.63 3.16 15.86
N LYS A 65 -2.63 3.88 16.38
CA LYS A 65 -1.93 4.93 15.63
C LYS A 65 -1.18 4.38 14.41
N VAL A 66 -0.58 3.18 14.52
CA VAL A 66 0.09 2.50 13.41
C VAL A 66 -0.94 1.98 12.43
N TYR A 67 -2.04 1.39 12.92
CA TYR A 67 -3.14 0.91 12.10
C TYR A 67 -3.76 2.02 11.23
N ASN A 68 -4.04 3.19 11.81
CA ASN A 68 -4.60 4.33 11.08
C ASN A 68 -3.65 4.83 9.98
N ARG A 69 -2.32 4.81 10.22
CA ARG A 69 -1.33 5.12 9.18
C ARG A 69 -1.26 4.03 8.12
N LEU A 70 -1.32 2.76 8.54
CA LEU A 70 -1.36 1.63 7.62
C LEU A 70 -2.55 1.73 6.67
N ARG A 71 -3.73 2.10 7.18
CA ARG A 71 -4.95 2.31 6.38
C ARG A 71 -4.73 3.37 5.28
N ALA A 72 -4.06 4.47 5.61
CA ALA A 72 -3.77 5.52 4.65
C ALA A 72 -2.76 5.10 3.57
N ILE A 73 -1.76 4.25 3.94
CA ILE A 73 -0.69 3.81 3.02
C ILE A 73 -1.13 2.61 2.17
N ALA A 74 -1.84 1.65 2.77
CA ALA A 74 -2.24 0.42 2.10
C ALA A 74 -3.34 0.63 1.05
N GLY A 75 -4.20 1.65 1.24
CA GLY A 75 -5.31 1.95 0.33
C GLY A 75 -6.20 0.72 0.10
N SER A 76 -6.45 0.35 -1.15
CA SER A 76 -7.32 -0.77 -1.54
C SER A 76 -6.82 -2.16 -1.11
N LYS A 77 -5.58 -2.28 -0.63
CA LYS A 77 -5.05 -3.56 -0.11
C LYS A 77 -5.56 -3.90 1.28
N LEU A 78 -6.10 -2.93 2.01
CA LEU A 78 -6.68 -3.12 3.33
C LEU A 78 -8.20 -3.12 3.22
N THR A 79 -8.83 -4.22 3.65
CA THR A 79 -10.30 -4.32 3.70
C THR A 79 -10.86 -3.53 4.87
N GLU A 80 -12.17 -3.28 4.87
CA GLU A 80 -12.87 -2.59 5.97
C GLU A 80 -12.75 -3.35 7.30
N ASP A 81 -12.68 -4.68 7.23
CA ASP A 81 -12.47 -5.56 8.39
C ASP A 81 -11.04 -5.50 8.97
N GLY A 82 -10.15 -4.72 8.34
CA GLY A 82 -8.74 -4.59 8.76
C GLY A 82 -7.83 -5.71 8.28
N ASN A 83 -8.26 -6.48 7.28
CA ASN A 83 -7.47 -7.54 6.69
C ASN A 83 -6.62 -6.99 5.53
N LEU A 84 -5.30 -7.03 5.68
CA LEU A 84 -4.35 -6.62 4.66
C LEU A 84 -4.07 -7.78 3.70
N ILE A 85 -4.34 -7.57 2.42
CA ILE A 85 -4.18 -8.57 1.37
C ILE A 85 -3.01 -8.18 0.46
N ILE A 86 -2.01 -9.03 0.38
CA ILE A 86 -0.81 -8.81 -0.44
C ILE A 86 -0.64 -9.95 -1.42
N VAL A 87 -0.59 -9.63 -2.69
CA VAL A 87 -0.39 -10.61 -3.77
C VAL A 87 1.00 -10.47 -4.38
N SER A 88 1.68 -11.59 -4.56
CA SER A 88 2.93 -11.67 -5.32
C SER A 88 2.84 -12.73 -6.41
N ARG A 89 3.14 -12.31 -7.65
CA ARG A 89 3.17 -13.15 -8.86
C ARG A 89 4.35 -12.79 -9.76
N ALA A 90 5.42 -12.24 -9.16
CA ALA A 90 6.56 -11.71 -9.91
C ALA A 90 7.49 -12.80 -10.45
N HIS A 91 7.51 -13.95 -9.80
CA HIS A 91 8.44 -15.03 -10.10
C HIS A 91 7.73 -16.31 -10.53
N ARG A 92 8.46 -17.20 -11.21
CA ARG A 92 7.98 -18.55 -11.59
C ARG A 92 7.93 -19.50 -10.39
N SER A 93 8.73 -19.25 -9.36
CA SER A 93 8.81 -20.06 -8.15
C SER A 93 7.87 -19.54 -7.07
N GLN A 94 7.08 -20.45 -6.50
CA GLN A 94 6.17 -20.18 -5.38
C GLN A 94 6.93 -19.68 -4.15
N SER A 95 8.09 -20.29 -3.84
CA SER A 95 8.93 -19.90 -2.69
C SER A 95 9.46 -18.46 -2.83
N GLN A 96 9.86 -18.06 -4.05
CA GLN A 96 10.29 -16.69 -4.31
C GLN A 96 9.13 -15.70 -4.21
N ASN A 97 7.92 -16.04 -4.70
CA ASN A 97 6.74 -15.21 -4.56
C ASN A 97 6.31 -15.05 -3.10
N ARG A 98 6.44 -16.13 -2.27
CA ARG A 98 6.21 -16.07 -0.83
C ARG A 98 7.14 -15.06 -0.17
N ARG A 99 8.44 -15.13 -0.45
CA ARG A 99 9.45 -14.21 0.08
C ARG A 99 9.13 -12.76 -0.29
N VAL A 100 8.87 -12.50 -1.57
CA VAL A 100 8.51 -11.15 -2.05
C VAL A 100 7.21 -10.64 -1.43
N ALA A 101 6.23 -11.50 -1.19
CA ALA A 101 4.99 -11.11 -0.51
C ALA A 101 5.24 -10.74 0.96
N LEU A 102 6.07 -11.50 1.67
CA LEU A 102 6.50 -11.19 3.04
C LEU A 102 7.30 -9.88 3.11
N ASP A 103 8.24 -9.67 2.20
CA ASP A 103 9.02 -8.42 2.12
C ASP A 103 8.13 -7.20 1.89
N LYS A 104 7.09 -7.33 1.05
CA LYS A 104 6.08 -6.28 0.84
C LYS A 104 5.28 -6.01 2.12
N LEU A 105 4.88 -7.05 2.86
CA LEU A 105 4.17 -6.92 4.14
C LEU A 105 5.04 -6.15 5.14
N ILE A 106 6.28 -6.58 5.32
CA ILE A 106 7.25 -5.95 6.22
C ILE A 106 7.46 -4.49 5.84
N SER A 107 7.69 -4.19 4.56
CA SER A 107 7.90 -2.84 4.06
C SER A 107 6.70 -1.91 4.34
N LEU A 108 5.48 -2.38 4.12
CA LEU A 108 4.26 -1.60 4.41
C LEU A 108 4.12 -1.31 5.91
N LEU A 109 4.37 -2.30 6.76
CA LEU A 109 4.30 -2.14 8.20
C LEU A 109 5.42 -1.22 8.73
N GLN A 110 6.63 -1.31 8.19
CA GLN A 110 7.72 -0.39 8.52
C GLN A 110 7.39 1.06 8.13
N GLN A 111 6.78 1.28 6.96
CA GLN A 111 6.34 2.59 6.56
C GLN A 111 5.24 3.14 7.49
N ALA A 112 4.29 2.30 7.89
CA ALA A 112 3.23 2.67 8.84
C ALA A 112 3.77 2.95 10.25
N ALA A 113 4.84 2.26 10.67
CA ALA A 113 5.50 2.48 11.95
C ALA A 113 6.17 3.87 12.03
N LYS A 114 6.70 4.38 10.91
CA LYS A 114 7.34 5.70 10.86
C LYS A 114 6.32 6.81 11.12
N LYS A 115 6.60 7.65 12.14
CA LYS A 115 5.79 8.83 12.41
C LYS A 115 6.02 9.87 11.30
N PRO A 116 4.98 10.37 10.62
CA PRO A 116 5.15 11.42 9.61
C PRO A 116 5.67 12.70 10.27
N LYS A 117 6.58 13.38 9.57
CA LYS A 117 7.07 14.68 10.02
C LYS A 117 5.94 15.71 9.93
N HIS A 118 5.79 16.53 10.97
CA HIS A 118 4.81 17.63 10.97
C HIS A 118 5.13 18.61 9.84
N ARG A 119 4.14 18.91 9.02
CA ARG A 119 4.26 19.88 7.93
C ARG A 119 3.64 21.20 8.36
N THR A 120 4.46 22.25 8.37
CA THR A 120 3.97 23.61 8.59
C THR A 120 3.25 24.08 7.33
N PRO A 121 2.00 24.57 7.44
CA PRO A 121 1.26 25.09 6.28
C PRO A 121 1.98 26.32 5.72
N THR A 122 2.26 26.29 4.43
CA THR A 122 2.90 27.41 3.73
C THR A 122 1.85 28.27 3.03
N ARG A 123 2.05 29.59 3.04
CA ARG A 123 1.22 30.52 2.26
C ARG A 123 1.95 30.87 0.96
N PRO A 124 1.22 31.09 -0.15
CA PRO A 124 1.81 31.56 -1.38
C PRO A 124 2.52 32.91 -1.17
N SER A 125 3.67 33.10 -1.82
CA SER A 125 4.36 34.40 -1.80
C SER A 125 3.56 35.47 -2.53
N ARG A 126 3.78 36.75 -2.21
CA ARG A 126 3.13 37.88 -2.91
C ARG A 126 3.37 37.81 -4.42
N ALA A 127 4.60 37.54 -4.87
CA ALA A 127 4.92 37.37 -6.28
C ALA A 127 4.14 36.24 -6.97
N SER A 128 3.90 35.12 -6.27
CA SER A 128 3.08 34.01 -6.78
C SER A 128 1.62 34.42 -6.95
N VAL A 129 1.06 35.18 -6.00
CA VAL A 129 -0.32 35.70 -6.08
C VAL A 129 -0.45 36.67 -7.25
N GLU A 130 0.49 37.62 -7.39
CA GLU A 130 0.51 38.59 -8.49
C GLU A 130 0.64 37.91 -9.86
N LYS A 131 1.54 36.93 -10.00
CA LYS A 131 1.67 36.13 -11.22
C LYS A 131 0.38 35.42 -11.59
N ARG A 132 -0.31 34.81 -10.61
CA ARG A 132 -1.61 34.16 -10.80
C ARG A 132 -2.67 35.15 -11.25
N LEU A 133 -2.75 36.34 -10.63
CA LEU A 133 -3.70 37.37 -10.99
C LEU A 133 -3.44 37.93 -12.40
N ARG A 134 -2.15 38.20 -12.75
CA ARG A 134 -1.75 38.62 -14.09
C ARG A 134 -2.19 37.58 -15.12
N ASN A 135 -1.89 36.30 -14.90
CA ASN A 135 -2.28 35.24 -15.82
C ASN A 135 -3.82 35.14 -15.98
N LYS A 136 -4.58 35.33 -14.90
CA LYS A 136 -6.04 35.38 -14.96
C LYS A 136 -6.56 36.55 -15.81
N ARG A 137 -5.97 37.75 -15.67
CA ARG A 137 -6.33 38.92 -16.48
C ARG A 137 -6.08 38.65 -17.97
N LEU A 138 -4.87 38.17 -18.33
CA LEU A 138 -4.51 37.83 -19.71
C LEU A 138 -5.45 36.79 -20.32
N GLN A 139 -5.83 35.77 -19.54
CA GLN A 139 -6.80 34.75 -20.00
C GLN A 139 -8.20 35.35 -20.19
N SER A 140 -8.61 36.26 -19.30
CA SER A 140 -9.90 36.97 -19.44
C SER A 140 -9.94 37.86 -20.69
N GLU A 141 -8.86 38.60 -20.97
CA GLU A 141 -8.75 39.43 -22.16
C GLU A 141 -8.79 38.60 -23.45
N LYS A 142 -8.05 37.46 -23.48
CA LYS A 142 -8.11 36.54 -24.62
C LYS A 142 -9.50 35.94 -24.82
N LYS A 143 -10.25 35.66 -23.76
CA LYS A 143 -11.64 35.19 -23.87
C LYS A 143 -12.56 36.27 -24.35
N LYS A 144 -12.39 37.53 -23.91
CA LYS A 144 -13.19 38.68 -24.38
C LYS A 144 -12.97 38.93 -25.87
N SER A 145 -11.70 38.94 -26.34
CA SER A 145 -11.41 39.16 -27.76
C SER A 145 -12.03 38.07 -28.66
N ARG A 146 -12.03 36.82 -28.23
CA ARG A 146 -12.67 35.73 -29.00
C ARG A 146 -14.19 35.85 -29.07
N ARG A 147 -14.84 36.47 -28.06
CA ARG A 147 -16.31 36.63 -28.00
C ARG A 147 -16.80 37.77 -28.87
N ASN A 148 -15.93 38.74 -29.18
CA ASN A 148 -16.25 39.93 -29.99
C ASN A 148 -15.92 39.73 -31.48
N ILE A 149 -15.65 38.51 -31.93
CA ILE A 149 -15.58 38.20 -33.36
C ILE A 149 -17.00 38.10 -33.84
N ASP A 150 -17.47 39.08 -34.55
CA ASP A 150 -18.79 39.14 -35.17
C ASP A 150 -18.85 38.08 -36.30
N PRO A 151 -19.77 37.12 -36.25
CA PRO A 151 -19.85 36.06 -37.28
C PRO A 151 -20.44 36.57 -38.64
N SER A 152 -20.72 37.84 -38.74
CA SER A 152 -21.31 38.46 -39.96
C SER A 152 -20.31 39.22 -40.82
N ALA A 153 -18.97 39.04 -40.65
CA ALA A 153 -17.94 39.71 -41.42
C ALA A 153 -17.35 38.79 -42.53
N ASP A 154 -18.24 38.08 -43.28
CA ASP A 154 -17.93 37.47 -44.58
C ASP A 154 -18.93 37.97 -45.62
#